data_564165870581cc52b1a2b917fc28f2ed
#
_entry.id   564165870581cc52b1a2b917fc28f2ed
#
_cell.length_a   1.000
_cell.length_b   1.000
_cell.length_c   1.000
_cell.angle_alpha   90.00
_cell.angle_beta   90.00
_cell.angle_gamma   90.00
#
_symmetry.space_group_name_H-M   'P 1'
#
loop_
_entity.id
_entity.type
_entity.pdbx_description
1 polymer ?
#
loop_
_entity_poly.entity_id
_entity_poly.type
_entity_poly.pdbx_seq_one_letter_code
_entity_poly.pdbx_strand_id
1 'polypeptide(L)'
;MRPSAPGLIPRPFRLLLLLLALAAGSVLAADPVGRAEPHPALSPAAVVQLQLAALAFVDRPTRDAGLAIVWGFASPGNRSLTGPLKRFAAMIRDGYPAMLNHRTAVLAPLVMDGAVALQGVELIDREGRRHRYVFQLSKQPDGEFRDCWMTDSVFEVPDEPEVAT
;
A
#
# COMPACT_ATOMS: atom_id res chain seq x y z
N MET A 1 -11.79 79.43 47.52
CA MET A 1 -10.37 79.13 47.17
C MET A 1 -10.31 77.59 46.97
N ARG A 2 -10.12 77.19 45.76
CA ARG A 2 -10.04 75.75 45.44
C ARG A 2 -8.56 75.32 45.30
N PRO A 3 -8.15 74.17 45.78
CA PRO A 3 -6.95 73.51 45.27
C PRO A 3 -7.24 72.50 44.24
N SER A 4 -6.42 72.55 43.23
CA SER A 4 -6.45 71.68 42.01
C SER A 4 -6.01 70.25 42.35
N ALA A 5 -6.67 69.29 41.71
CA ALA A 5 -6.29 67.89 41.74
C ALA A 5 -5.11 67.59 40.80
N PRO A 6 -4.20 66.67 41.17
CA PRO A 6 -3.15 66.23 40.25
C PRO A 6 -3.64 65.17 39.30
N GLY A 7 -3.24 65.30 38.04
CA GLY A 7 -3.60 64.46 36.94
C GLY A 7 -3.07 63.03 37.03
N LEU A 8 -3.91 62.12 36.63
CA LEU A 8 -3.60 60.68 36.52
C LEU A 8 -2.85 60.45 35.21
N ILE A 9 -1.64 59.94 35.29
CA ILE A 9 -0.85 59.54 34.12
C ILE A 9 -1.28 58.14 33.69
N PRO A 10 -1.70 57.94 32.43
CA PRO A 10 -2.02 56.57 31.95
C PRO A 10 -0.75 55.75 31.72
N ARG A 11 -0.73 54.58 32.30
CA ARG A 11 0.32 53.59 32.09
C ARG A 11 0.25 53.05 30.66
N PRO A 12 1.40 52.93 29.96
CA PRO A 12 1.41 52.36 28.62
C PRO A 12 1.12 50.83 28.69
N PHE A 13 0.11 50.42 27.94
CA PHE A 13 -0.22 49.02 27.68
C PHE A 13 0.94 48.39 26.94
N ARG A 14 1.68 47.50 27.59
CA ARG A 14 2.66 46.63 26.92
C ARG A 14 1.91 45.58 26.16
N LEU A 15 1.82 45.79 24.84
CA LEU A 15 1.35 44.81 23.89
C LEU A 15 2.38 43.69 23.78
N LEU A 16 2.15 42.58 24.46
CA LEU A 16 2.96 41.36 24.36
C LEU A 16 2.56 40.66 23.07
N LEU A 17 3.28 40.93 21.98
CA LEU A 17 3.18 40.18 20.73
C LEU A 17 3.72 38.76 20.95
N LEU A 18 2.82 37.81 21.18
CA LEU A 18 3.11 36.38 21.16
C LEU A 18 3.31 35.97 19.72
N LEU A 19 4.55 35.92 19.24
CA LEU A 19 4.94 35.30 17.98
C LEU A 19 4.75 33.79 18.11
N LEU A 20 3.58 33.28 17.69
CA LEU A 20 3.33 31.88 17.48
C LEU A 20 4.07 31.44 16.21
N ALA A 21 5.30 30.95 16.36
CA ALA A 21 6.03 30.31 15.29
C ALA A 21 5.30 29.00 14.91
N LEU A 22 4.46 29.05 13.87
CA LEU A 22 3.93 27.87 13.22
C LEU A 22 5.10 27.17 12.54
N ALA A 23 5.72 26.20 13.22
CA ALA A 23 6.61 25.25 12.59
C ALA A 23 5.75 24.39 11.64
N ALA A 24 5.64 24.83 10.38
CA ALA A 24 5.15 24.00 9.30
C ALA A 24 6.16 22.87 9.11
N GLY A 25 6.02 21.82 9.89
CA GLY A 25 6.67 20.55 9.63
C GLY A 25 6.19 20.07 8.26
N SER A 26 7.04 20.23 7.25
CA SER A 26 6.86 19.55 5.97
C SER A 26 6.91 18.06 6.26
N VAL A 27 5.74 17.45 6.44
CA VAL A 27 5.59 16.01 6.30
C VAL A 27 5.87 15.74 4.82
N LEU A 28 7.12 15.41 4.51
CA LEU A 28 7.44 14.70 3.28
C LEU A 28 6.58 13.44 3.34
N ALA A 29 5.44 13.47 2.64
CA ALA A 29 4.71 12.28 2.30
C ALA A 29 5.65 11.44 1.43
N ALA A 30 6.43 10.57 2.08
CA ALA A 30 7.13 9.52 1.39
C ALA A 30 6.03 8.71 0.70
N ASP A 31 6.11 8.62 -0.63
CA ASP A 31 5.25 7.77 -1.43
C ASP A 31 5.41 6.34 -0.87
N PRO A 32 4.45 5.79 -0.12
CA PRO A 32 4.65 4.51 0.57
C PRO A 32 4.82 3.37 -0.44
N VAL A 33 4.48 3.59 -1.70
CA VAL A 33 4.55 2.62 -2.78
C VAL A 33 5.88 2.70 -3.54
N GLY A 34 6.52 3.88 -3.63
CA GLY A 34 7.74 4.08 -4.43
C GLY A 34 9.02 3.38 -3.93
N ARG A 35 8.99 2.81 -2.71
CA ARG A 35 10.10 2.08 -2.06
C ARG A 35 9.63 0.87 -1.28
N ALA A 36 8.53 0.26 -1.69
CA ALA A 36 8.05 -0.94 -1.02
C ALA A 36 8.98 -2.11 -1.34
N GLU A 37 9.72 -2.58 -0.34
CA GLU A 37 10.63 -3.73 -0.42
C GLU A 37 10.23 -4.77 0.63
N PRO A 38 10.50 -6.07 0.40
CA PRO A 38 10.30 -7.11 1.39
C PRO A 38 11.07 -6.80 2.68
N HIS A 39 10.36 -6.90 3.82
CA HIS A 39 10.95 -6.67 5.13
C HIS A 39 10.30 -7.61 6.16
N PRO A 40 11.06 -8.20 7.11
CA PRO A 40 10.53 -9.15 8.10
C PRO A 40 9.40 -8.62 8.99
N ALA A 41 9.31 -7.28 9.15
CA ALA A 41 8.24 -6.65 9.93
C ALA A 41 6.90 -6.57 9.18
N LEU A 42 6.85 -6.84 7.87
CA LEU A 42 5.63 -6.82 7.10
C LEU A 42 4.83 -8.10 7.37
N SER A 43 3.54 -7.94 7.71
CA SER A 43 2.60 -9.06 7.76
C SER A 43 2.22 -9.53 6.35
N PRO A 44 1.70 -10.78 6.19
CA PRO A 44 1.20 -11.23 4.89
C PRO A 44 0.16 -10.29 4.29
N ALA A 45 -0.80 -9.82 5.09
CA ALA A 45 -1.80 -8.86 4.64
C ALA A 45 -1.19 -7.54 4.17
N ALA A 46 -0.17 -7.02 4.89
CA ALA A 46 0.53 -5.80 4.48
C ALA A 46 1.27 -5.98 3.15
N VAL A 47 1.89 -7.13 2.93
CA VAL A 47 2.54 -7.48 1.65
C VAL A 47 1.53 -7.47 0.50
N VAL A 48 0.34 -8.07 0.68
CA VAL A 48 -0.71 -8.07 -0.33
C VAL A 48 -1.23 -6.65 -0.57
N GLN A 49 -1.47 -5.86 0.49
CA GLN A 49 -1.90 -4.47 0.36
C GLN A 49 -0.92 -3.61 -0.46
N LEU A 50 0.38 -3.74 -0.21
CA LEU A 50 1.42 -3.02 -0.98
C LEU A 50 1.40 -3.41 -2.47
N GLN A 51 1.25 -4.69 -2.78
CA GLN A 51 1.14 -5.17 -4.16
C GLN A 51 -0.13 -4.64 -4.83
N LEU A 52 -1.28 -4.70 -4.16
CA LEU A 52 -2.54 -4.16 -4.70
C LEU A 52 -2.45 -2.65 -4.92
N ALA A 53 -1.87 -1.88 -3.99
CA ALA A 53 -1.66 -0.45 -4.15
C ALA A 53 -0.77 -0.13 -5.37
N ALA A 54 0.27 -0.94 -5.61
CA ALA A 54 1.13 -0.80 -6.78
C ALA A 54 0.39 -1.11 -8.09
N LEU A 55 -0.48 -2.14 -8.10
CA LEU A 55 -1.28 -2.53 -9.25
C LEU A 55 -2.41 -1.54 -9.57
N ALA A 56 -2.95 -0.83 -8.57
CA ALA A 56 -3.94 0.22 -8.78
C ALA A 56 -3.39 1.40 -9.61
N PHE A 57 -2.06 1.59 -9.63
CA PHE A 57 -1.37 2.64 -10.39
C PHE A 57 -0.16 2.05 -11.15
N VAL A 58 -0.41 0.99 -11.91
CA VAL A 58 0.61 0.09 -12.46
C VAL A 58 1.72 0.79 -13.25
N ASP A 59 1.40 1.87 -13.95
CA ASP A 59 2.32 2.63 -14.81
C ASP A 59 2.74 3.97 -14.19
N ARG A 60 2.74 4.11 -12.85
CA ARG A 60 3.20 5.31 -12.14
C ARG A 60 4.38 4.99 -11.22
N PRO A 61 5.43 5.84 -11.21
CA PRO A 61 5.64 7.06 -12.00
C PRO A 61 6.05 6.77 -13.46
N THR A 62 6.43 5.54 -13.78
CA THR A 62 6.85 5.09 -15.12
C THR A 62 6.12 3.81 -15.49
N ARG A 63 6.18 3.45 -16.79
CA ARG A 63 5.60 2.19 -17.27
C ARG A 63 6.15 0.99 -16.47
N ASP A 64 5.25 0.09 -16.08
CA ASP A 64 5.53 -1.12 -15.32
C ASP A 64 6.11 -0.91 -13.91
N ALA A 65 6.14 0.34 -13.38
CA ALA A 65 6.67 0.60 -12.04
C ALA A 65 5.95 -0.21 -10.96
N GLY A 66 4.61 -0.32 -11.04
CA GLY A 66 3.84 -1.16 -10.13
C GLY A 66 4.16 -2.64 -10.27
N LEU A 67 4.40 -3.14 -11.49
CA LEU A 67 4.79 -4.53 -11.73
C LEU A 67 6.21 -4.83 -11.20
N ALA A 68 7.11 -3.86 -11.22
CA ALA A 68 8.42 -3.99 -10.59
C ALA A 68 8.32 -4.17 -9.07
N ILE A 69 7.40 -3.44 -8.42
CA ILE A 69 7.11 -3.61 -6.99
C ILE A 69 6.55 -5.02 -6.72
N VAL A 70 5.52 -5.44 -7.47
CA VAL A 70 4.95 -6.79 -7.33
C VAL A 70 6.00 -7.87 -7.53
N TRP A 71 6.88 -7.72 -8.53
CA TRP A 71 8.03 -8.59 -8.74
C TRP A 71 8.98 -8.61 -7.54
N GLY A 72 9.18 -7.47 -6.89
CA GLY A 72 9.97 -7.35 -5.66
C GLY A 72 9.43 -8.24 -4.53
N PHE A 73 8.12 -8.43 -4.45
CA PHE A 73 7.46 -9.28 -3.45
C PHE A 73 7.23 -10.73 -3.90
N ALA A 74 7.55 -11.09 -5.15
CA ALA A 74 7.50 -12.48 -5.60
C ALA A 74 8.62 -13.30 -4.92
N SER A 75 8.28 -14.48 -4.38
CA SER A 75 9.26 -15.36 -3.74
C SER A 75 10.35 -15.82 -4.72
N PRO A 76 11.52 -16.24 -4.26
CA PRO A 76 12.56 -16.80 -5.12
C PRO A 76 12.04 -17.94 -6.00
N GLY A 77 11.17 -18.81 -5.44
CA GLY A 77 10.49 -19.87 -6.19
C GLY A 77 9.60 -19.36 -7.30
N ASN A 78 8.75 -18.37 -7.00
CA ASN A 78 7.90 -17.72 -8.00
C ASN A 78 8.74 -17.05 -9.10
N ARG A 79 9.78 -16.28 -8.72
CA ARG A 79 10.68 -15.63 -9.70
C ARG A 79 11.37 -16.63 -10.63
N SER A 80 11.77 -17.79 -10.13
CA SER A 80 12.40 -18.84 -10.94
C SER A 80 11.47 -19.41 -12.01
N LEU A 81 10.17 -19.48 -11.73
CA LEU A 81 9.13 -20.01 -12.63
C LEU A 81 8.66 -18.95 -13.64
N THR A 82 8.48 -17.71 -13.19
CA THR A 82 7.88 -16.65 -14.00
C THR A 82 8.91 -15.87 -14.82
N GLY A 83 10.21 -16.07 -14.56
CA GLY A 83 11.34 -15.51 -15.35
C GLY A 83 11.67 -14.07 -14.98
N PRO A 84 12.46 -13.36 -15.78
CA PRO A 84 12.85 -12.01 -15.48
C PRO A 84 11.64 -11.05 -15.49
N LEU A 85 11.78 -9.89 -14.82
CA LEU A 85 10.73 -8.87 -14.69
C LEU A 85 9.95 -8.59 -15.99
N LYS A 86 10.64 -8.50 -17.13
CA LYS A 86 9.98 -8.25 -18.43
C LYS A 86 8.98 -9.35 -18.81
N ARG A 87 9.35 -10.63 -18.58
CA ARG A 87 8.46 -11.78 -18.84
C ARG A 87 7.33 -11.80 -17.82
N PHE A 88 7.62 -11.57 -16.54
CA PHE A 88 6.64 -11.46 -15.50
C PHE A 88 5.61 -10.35 -15.81
N ALA A 89 6.06 -9.16 -16.20
CA ALA A 89 5.19 -8.05 -16.54
C ALA A 89 4.25 -8.39 -17.71
N ALA A 90 4.75 -9.05 -18.75
CA ALA A 90 3.92 -9.52 -19.87
C ALA A 90 2.88 -10.55 -19.37
N MET A 91 3.29 -11.55 -18.59
CA MET A 91 2.39 -12.56 -18.03
C MET A 91 1.26 -11.94 -17.19
N ILE A 92 1.57 -10.95 -16.35
CA ILE A 92 0.52 -10.28 -15.54
C ILE A 92 -0.42 -9.46 -16.42
N ARG A 93 0.10 -8.74 -17.43
CA ARG A 93 -0.75 -7.98 -18.37
C ARG A 93 -1.70 -8.85 -19.19
N ASP A 94 -1.25 -10.03 -19.56
CA ASP A 94 -2.04 -10.98 -20.38
C ASP A 94 -2.98 -11.84 -19.53
N GLY A 95 -2.52 -12.31 -18.37
CA GLY A 95 -3.24 -13.25 -17.53
C GLY A 95 -4.11 -12.62 -16.43
N TYR A 96 -3.77 -11.39 -15.99
CA TYR A 96 -4.44 -10.74 -14.85
C TYR A 96 -4.84 -9.28 -15.13
N PRO A 97 -5.44 -8.99 -16.30
CA PRO A 97 -5.73 -7.60 -16.70
C PRO A 97 -6.68 -6.89 -15.73
N ALA A 98 -7.58 -7.61 -15.06
CA ALA A 98 -8.52 -7.04 -14.09
C ALA A 98 -7.82 -6.47 -12.84
N MET A 99 -6.64 -6.97 -12.48
CA MET A 99 -5.87 -6.44 -11.35
C MET A 99 -5.24 -5.07 -11.66
N LEU A 100 -5.03 -4.77 -12.94
CA LEU A 100 -4.31 -3.56 -13.36
C LEU A 100 -5.23 -2.35 -13.36
N ASN A 101 -4.81 -1.28 -12.66
CA ASN A 101 -5.59 -0.05 -12.53
C ASN A 101 -7.02 -0.29 -11.99
N HIS A 102 -7.18 -1.27 -11.10
CA HIS A 102 -8.45 -1.57 -10.46
C HIS A 102 -8.94 -0.36 -9.63
N ARG A 103 -10.25 -0.29 -9.36
CA ARG A 103 -10.87 0.79 -8.59
C ARG A 103 -10.73 0.58 -7.09
N THR A 104 -11.02 -0.62 -6.65
CA THR A 104 -10.99 -1.00 -5.24
C THR A 104 -10.53 -2.44 -5.07
N ALA A 105 -9.90 -2.71 -3.93
CA ALA A 105 -9.57 -4.06 -3.48
C ALA A 105 -9.84 -4.16 -1.99
N VAL A 106 -10.49 -5.23 -1.55
CA VAL A 106 -10.82 -5.51 -0.18
C VAL A 106 -10.24 -6.88 0.19
N LEU A 107 -9.52 -6.94 1.31
CA LEU A 107 -8.95 -8.18 1.82
C LEU A 107 -10.00 -8.94 2.63
N ALA A 108 -10.15 -10.24 2.35
CA ALA A 108 -10.86 -11.18 3.21
C ALA A 108 -10.04 -11.49 4.48
N PRO A 109 -10.61 -12.15 5.48
CA PRO A 109 -9.85 -12.67 6.63
C PRO A 109 -8.66 -13.52 6.18
N LEU A 110 -7.50 -13.27 6.81
CA LEU A 110 -6.27 -14.01 6.53
C LEU A 110 -6.36 -15.41 7.11
N VAL A 111 -5.97 -16.41 6.33
CA VAL A 111 -5.82 -17.80 6.78
C VAL A 111 -4.33 -18.11 6.90
N MET A 112 -3.92 -18.63 8.06
CA MET A 112 -2.52 -18.95 8.36
C MET A 112 -2.37 -20.44 8.65
N ASP A 113 -1.32 -21.04 8.08
CA ASP A 113 -0.88 -22.39 8.41
C ASP A 113 0.67 -22.39 8.54
N GLY A 114 1.15 -22.23 9.76
CA GLY A 114 2.59 -22.12 10.04
C GLY A 114 3.25 -20.96 9.28
N ALA A 115 4.15 -21.30 8.36
CA ALA A 115 4.89 -20.37 7.52
C ALA A 115 4.19 -20.07 6.16
N VAL A 116 2.93 -20.50 5.99
CA VAL A 116 2.13 -20.25 4.79
C VAL A 116 0.94 -19.39 5.16
N ALA A 117 0.58 -18.46 4.29
CA ALA A 117 -0.57 -17.59 4.42
C ALA A 117 -1.40 -17.58 3.13
N LEU A 118 -2.72 -17.63 3.26
CA LEU A 118 -3.66 -17.43 2.16
C LEU A 118 -4.45 -16.16 2.42
N GLN A 119 -4.34 -15.20 1.52
CA GLN A 119 -5.07 -13.93 1.59
C GLN A 119 -6.04 -13.83 0.43
N GLY A 120 -7.33 -13.95 0.74
CA GLY A 120 -8.39 -13.66 -0.21
C GLY A 120 -8.50 -12.17 -0.50
N VAL A 121 -8.82 -11.83 -1.73
CA VAL A 121 -9.03 -10.44 -2.20
C VAL A 121 -10.26 -10.39 -3.07
N GLU A 122 -11.18 -9.49 -2.76
CA GLU A 122 -12.24 -9.08 -3.67
C GLU A 122 -11.81 -7.76 -4.34
N LEU A 123 -11.89 -7.71 -5.66
CA LEU A 123 -11.42 -6.60 -6.47
C LEU A 123 -12.51 -6.13 -7.41
N ILE A 124 -12.65 -4.82 -7.58
CA ILE A 124 -13.48 -4.20 -8.61
C ILE A 124 -12.54 -3.63 -9.68
N ASP A 125 -12.61 -4.15 -10.88
CA ASP A 125 -11.80 -3.69 -12.00
C ASP A 125 -12.20 -2.28 -12.47
N ARG A 126 -11.47 -1.72 -13.41
CA ARG A 126 -11.76 -0.38 -13.94
C ARG A 126 -13.07 -0.30 -14.74
N GLU A 127 -13.58 -1.42 -15.21
CA GLU A 127 -14.89 -1.56 -15.87
C GLU A 127 -16.05 -1.72 -14.87
N GLY A 128 -15.76 -1.93 -13.58
CA GLY A 128 -16.74 -2.10 -12.51
C GLY A 128 -17.15 -3.56 -12.27
N ARG A 129 -16.46 -4.53 -12.86
CA ARG A 129 -16.72 -5.96 -12.66
C ARG A 129 -16.00 -6.45 -11.41
N ARG A 130 -16.62 -7.40 -10.74
CA ARG A 130 -16.06 -8.05 -9.55
C ARG A 130 -15.17 -9.22 -9.96
N HIS A 131 -14.03 -9.35 -9.27
CA HIS A 131 -13.11 -10.48 -9.39
C HIS A 131 -12.68 -10.92 -8.00
N ARG A 132 -12.39 -12.19 -7.81
CA ARG A 132 -11.87 -12.75 -6.56
C ARG A 132 -10.54 -13.43 -6.82
N TYR A 133 -9.57 -13.13 -5.98
CA TYR A 133 -8.23 -13.71 -6.05
C TYR A 133 -7.81 -14.27 -4.70
N VAL A 134 -6.92 -15.25 -4.71
CA VAL A 134 -6.23 -15.73 -3.53
C VAL A 134 -4.72 -15.57 -3.78
N PHE A 135 -4.08 -14.84 -2.88
CA PHE A 135 -2.64 -14.76 -2.78
C PHE A 135 -2.16 -15.83 -1.81
N GLN A 136 -1.27 -16.69 -2.27
CA GLN A 136 -0.53 -17.60 -1.42
C GLN A 136 0.84 -17.00 -1.15
N LEU A 137 1.19 -16.89 0.12
CA LEU A 137 2.47 -16.37 0.57
C LEU A 137 3.16 -17.39 1.45
N SER A 138 4.49 -17.36 1.44
CA SER A 138 5.29 -18.09 2.43
C SER A 138 6.30 -17.16 3.11
N LYS A 139 6.59 -17.47 4.37
CA LYS A 139 7.69 -16.86 5.11
C LYS A 139 8.99 -17.51 4.69
N GLN A 140 9.91 -16.71 4.16
CA GLN A 140 11.16 -17.26 3.59
C GLN A 140 12.08 -17.76 4.71
N PRO A 141 12.59 -19.02 4.62
CA PRO A 141 13.37 -19.62 5.70
C PRO A 141 14.81 -19.11 5.77
N ASP A 142 15.36 -18.62 4.63
CA ASP A 142 16.78 -18.27 4.51
C ASP A 142 17.05 -17.26 3.39
N GLY A 143 18.32 -17.02 3.09
CA GLY A 143 18.77 -16.12 2.01
C GLY A 143 18.53 -14.64 2.28
N GLU A 144 18.54 -13.86 1.21
CA GLU A 144 18.36 -12.40 1.22
C GLU A 144 17.02 -11.97 1.86
N PHE A 145 15.97 -12.78 1.65
CA PHE A 145 14.61 -12.49 2.12
C PHE A 145 14.23 -13.24 3.38
N ARG A 146 15.20 -13.70 4.14
CA ARG A 146 14.97 -14.44 5.38
C ARG A 146 13.94 -13.72 6.26
N ASP A 147 12.98 -14.49 6.78
CA ASP A 147 11.86 -14.03 7.61
C ASP A 147 10.87 -13.06 6.95
N CYS A 148 11.05 -12.72 5.67
CA CYS A 148 10.08 -11.93 4.91
C CYS A 148 8.94 -12.82 4.40
N TRP A 149 7.72 -12.28 4.43
CA TRP A 149 6.59 -12.85 3.71
C TRP A 149 6.67 -12.46 2.24
N MET A 150 6.60 -13.45 1.36
CA MET A 150 6.69 -13.23 -0.09
C MET A 150 5.62 -14.05 -0.81
N THR A 151 5.18 -13.57 -1.97
CA THR A 151 4.12 -14.18 -2.77
C THR A 151 4.64 -15.33 -3.60
N ASP A 152 4.12 -16.53 -3.35
CA ASP A 152 4.44 -17.74 -4.12
C ASP A 152 3.59 -17.86 -5.37
N SER A 153 2.28 -17.57 -5.25
CA SER A 153 1.33 -17.64 -6.36
C SER A 153 0.11 -16.75 -6.12
N VAL A 154 -0.57 -16.43 -7.21
CA VAL A 154 -1.88 -15.76 -7.19
C VAL A 154 -2.76 -16.50 -8.17
N PHE A 155 -3.99 -16.80 -7.79
CA PHE A 155 -4.98 -17.42 -8.66
C PHE A 155 -6.35 -16.78 -8.51
N GLU A 156 -7.05 -16.67 -9.63
CA GLU A 156 -8.43 -16.19 -9.66
C GLU A 156 -9.38 -17.30 -9.20
N VAL A 157 -10.33 -16.93 -8.34
CA VAL A 157 -11.40 -17.82 -7.90
C VAL A 157 -12.60 -17.57 -8.81
N PRO A 158 -13.06 -18.55 -9.59
CA PRO A 158 -14.24 -18.38 -10.42
C PRO A 158 -15.45 -17.99 -9.57
N ASP A 159 -16.33 -17.16 -10.12
CA ASP A 159 -17.62 -16.94 -9.50
C ASP A 159 -18.42 -18.27 -9.52
N GLU A 160 -19.00 -18.62 -8.36
CA GLU A 160 -19.94 -19.75 -8.35
C GLU A 160 -21.09 -19.42 -9.30
N PRO A 161 -21.49 -20.35 -10.18
CA PRO A 161 -22.65 -20.12 -11.01
C PRO A 161 -23.86 -19.88 -10.10
N GLU A 162 -24.54 -18.75 -10.32
CA GLU A 162 -25.77 -18.41 -9.61
C GLU A 162 -26.77 -19.55 -9.86
N VAL A 163 -26.99 -20.39 -8.82
CA VAL A 163 -27.98 -21.45 -8.90
C VAL A 163 -29.35 -20.76 -8.93
N ALA A 164 -29.90 -20.59 -10.13
CA ALA A 164 -31.26 -20.09 -10.30
C ALA A 164 -32.23 -21.02 -9.56
N THR A 165 -32.84 -20.48 -8.52
CA THR A 165 -33.88 -21.15 -7.72
C THR A 165 -35.24 -20.94 -8.36
#